data_1e8e15e932ac22dc1cecf9212931dd7b
#
_entry.id   1e8e15e932ac22dc1cecf9212931dd7b
#
_cell.length_a   1.000
_cell.length_b   1.000
_cell.length_c   1.000
_cell.angle_alpha   90.00
_cell.angle_beta   90.00
_cell.angle_gamma   90.00
#
_symmetry.space_group_name_H-M   'P 1'
#
loop_
_entity.id
_entity.type
_entity.pdbx_description
1 polymer ?
#
loop_
_entity_poly.entity_id
_entity_poly.type
_entity_poly.pdbx_seq_one_letter_code
_entity_poly.pdbx_strand_id
1 'polypeptide(L)'
;IDSPITALTVFREELFIFAEERIYKLAGNTVADFVLQPVTREIGCKNGFTVQEFAGDIVFLGPDGLRSVAATERIGDVELGTISLPVQERFEGIVDPDEFDSLVIPDKTQYRIFFTNRSERNQAQTKGIICVRKGDSYEFSETKGIQPSSTDYLISSGTTYVLHGGYDGYVYRQEQGNDFDGSTIVGRYRSPDIVAGDAGIR
;
A
#
# COMPACT_ATOMS: atom_id res chain seq x y z
N ILE A 1 23.84 -10.27 -5.03
CA ILE A 1 22.66 -9.44 -5.38
C ILE A 1 23.12 -8.47 -6.46
N ASP A 2 22.48 -8.50 -7.60
CA ASP A 2 22.89 -7.81 -8.83
C ASP A 2 21.98 -6.61 -9.18
N SER A 3 21.12 -6.19 -8.25
CA SER A 3 20.19 -5.08 -8.40
C SER A 3 20.17 -4.27 -7.09
N PRO A 4 19.91 -2.94 -7.11
CA PRO A 4 19.88 -2.11 -5.92
C PRO A 4 18.89 -2.62 -4.88
N ILE A 5 19.32 -2.64 -3.61
CA ILE A 5 18.46 -3.03 -2.48
C ILE A 5 17.54 -1.86 -2.14
N THR A 6 16.24 -2.10 -2.08
CA THR A 6 15.23 -1.10 -1.77
C THR A 6 14.73 -1.19 -0.32
N ALA A 7 14.65 -2.40 0.24
CA ALA A 7 14.24 -2.61 1.63
C ALA A 7 14.81 -3.88 2.24
N LEU A 8 14.83 -3.89 3.57
CA LEU A 8 15.10 -5.05 4.41
C LEU A 8 13.98 -5.18 5.43
N THR A 9 13.44 -6.37 5.61
CA THR A 9 12.46 -6.63 6.67
C THR A 9 12.62 -8.05 7.22
N VAL A 10 12.38 -8.22 8.51
CA VAL A 10 12.36 -9.54 9.15
C VAL A 10 10.92 -10.01 9.25
N PHE A 11 10.65 -11.18 8.72
CA PHE A 11 9.33 -11.81 8.78
C PHE A 11 9.47 -13.30 9.03
N ARG A 12 8.77 -13.82 10.03
CA ARG A 12 8.81 -15.24 10.44
C ARG A 12 10.24 -15.78 10.63
N GLU A 13 11.07 -14.99 11.32
CA GLU A 13 12.46 -15.33 11.67
C GLU A 13 13.43 -15.40 10.45
N GLU A 14 12.98 -15.00 9.26
CA GLU A 14 13.82 -14.89 8.06
C GLU A 14 13.98 -13.42 7.68
N LEU A 15 15.17 -13.04 7.20
CA LEU A 15 15.41 -11.70 6.64
C LEU A 15 15.07 -11.69 5.17
N PHE A 16 14.07 -10.90 4.80
CA PHE A 16 13.72 -10.62 3.41
C PHE A 16 14.49 -9.39 2.91
N ILE A 17 15.09 -9.53 1.76
CA ILE A 17 15.89 -8.51 1.07
C ILE A 17 15.18 -8.18 -0.23
N PHE A 18 14.59 -7.00 -0.27
CA PHE A 18 13.92 -6.49 -1.46
C PHE A 18 14.92 -5.70 -2.29
N ALA A 19 14.98 -6.01 -3.58
CA ALA A 19 15.72 -5.25 -4.56
C ALA A 19 14.77 -4.77 -5.67
N GLU A 20 15.23 -3.91 -6.56
CA GLU A 20 14.38 -3.32 -7.61
C GLU A 20 13.78 -4.36 -8.56
N GLU A 21 14.51 -5.45 -8.83
CA GLU A 21 14.08 -6.48 -9.78
C GLU A 21 13.85 -7.85 -9.14
N ARG A 22 14.23 -8.06 -7.89
CA ARG A 22 14.27 -9.38 -7.25
C ARG A 22 14.02 -9.29 -5.75
N ILE A 23 13.58 -10.41 -5.18
CA ILE A 23 13.45 -10.58 -3.74
C ILE A 23 14.25 -11.81 -3.34
N TYR A 24 14.99 -11.67 -2.24
CA TYR A 24 15.75 -12.75 -1.63
C TYR A 24 15.33 -12.94 -0.18
N LYS A 25 15.59 -14.11 0.36
CA LYS A 25 15.56 -14.35 1.79
C LYS A 25 16.88 -14.92 2.27
N LEU A 26 17.28 -14.49 3.45
CA LEU A 26 18.44 -15.00 4.15
C LEU A 26 17.94 -15.85 5.32
N ALA A 27 18.22 -17.13 5.25
CA ALA A 27 17.95 -18.10 6.30
C ALA A 27 19.25 -18.49 7.00
N GLY A 28 19.15 -18.86 8.29
CA GLY A 28 20.28 -19.25 9.13
C GLY A 28 20.35 -18.47 10.42
N ASN A 29 21.07 -19.01 11.41
CA ASN A 29 21.19 -18.41 12.74
C ASN A 29 22.58 -17.84 13.03
N THR A 30 23.56 -18.25 12.25
CA THR A 30 24.96 -17.82 12.39
C THR A 30 25.57 -17.50 11.03
N VAL A 31 26.65 -16.73 11.01
CA VAL A 31 27.36 -16.39 9.76
C VAL A 31 27.82 -17.63 8.99
N ALA A 32 28.04 -18.75 9.69
CA ALA A 32 28.51 -19.99 9.08
C ALA A 32 27.41 -20.77 8.34
N ASP A 33 26.15 -20.57 8.71
CA ASP A 33 24.99 -21.27 8.14
C ASP A 33 24.04 -20.36 7.35
N PHE A 34 24.41 -19.12 7.13
CA PHE A 34 23.61 -18.22 6.29
C PHE A 34 23.53 -18.71 4.84
N VAL A 35 22.28 -18.86 4.40
CA VAL A 35 21.98 -19.23 3.01
C VAL A 35 21.08 -18.17 2.39
N LEU A 36 21.57 -17.53 1.34
CA LEU A 36 20.79 -16.58 0.54
C LEU A 36 20.00 -17.35 -0.52
N GLN A 37 18.68 -17.24 -0.46
CA GLN A 37 17.75 -17.91 -1.34
C GLN A 37 16.94 -16.90 -2.16
N PRO A 38 16.79 -17.07 -3.48
CA PRO A 38 15.87 -16.24 -4.25
C PRO A 38 14.44 -16.63 -3.95
N VAL A 39 13.61 -15.62 -3.63
CA VAL A 39 12.14 -15.73 -3.52
C VAL A 39 11.52 -15.48 -4.90
N THR A 40 12.00 -14.43 -5.57
CA THR A 40 11.59 -14.08 -6.94
C THR A 40 12.84 -13.84 -7.81
N ARG A 41 12.68 -13.95 -9.14
CA ARG A 41 13.79 -13.72 -10.08
C ARG A 41 13.58 -12.50 -10.97
N GLU A 42 12.32 -12.06 -11.16
CA GLU A 42 11.95 -11.02 -12.11
C GLU A 42 10.94 -10.02 -11.49
N ILE A 43 10.64 -10.19 -10.22
CA ILE A 43 9.69 -9.35 -9.50
C ILE A 43 10.40 -8.79 -8.28
N GLY A 44 10.61 -7.50 -8.29
CA GLY A 44 11.20 -6.77 -7.18
C GLY A 44 10.26 -5.71 -6.61
N CYS A 45 10.79 -4.89 -5.71
CA CYS A 45 10.06 -3.83 -5.03
C CYS A 45 10.46 -2.47 -5.60
N LYS A 46 9.49 -1.73 -6.11
CA LYS A 46 9.68 -0.39 -6.68
C LYS A 46 10.17 0.64 -5.65
N ASN A 47 9.67 0.55 -4.42
CA ASN A 47 10.02 1.48 -3.37
C ASN A 47 9.92 0.83 -2.00
N GLY A 48 10.99 0.90 -1.21
CA GLY A 48 11.10 0.23 0.08
C GLY A 48 10.12 0.75 1.15
N PHE A 49 9.66 2.00 1.06
CA PHE A 49 8.65 2.53 1.98
C PHE A 49 7.27 1.90 1.80
N THR A 50 7.09 1.08 0.78
CA THR A 50 5.86 0.34 0.54
C THR A 50 5.84 -1.06 1.16
N VAL A 51 6.99 -1.54 1.66
CA VAL A 51 7.12 -2.87 2.25
C VAL A 51 6.57 -2.87 3.66
N GLN A 52 5.49 -3.61 3.88
CA GLN A 52 4.81 -3.70 5.18
C GLN A 52 4.36 -5.14 5.47
N GLU A 53 4.40 -5.51 6.76
CA GLU A 53 3.71 -6.71 7.21
C GLU A 53 2.21 -6.45 7.28
N PHE A 54 1.43 -7.16 6.47
CA PHE A 54 -0.01 -6.99 6.39
C PHE A 54 -0.73 -8.32 6.26
N ALA A 55 -1.70 -8.53 7.13
CA ALA A 55 -2.58 -9.70 7.11
C ALA A 55 -1.84 -11.05 7.16
N GLY A 56 -0.69 -11.09 7.86
CA GLY A 56 0.13 -12.29 8.03
C GLY A 56 1.04 -12.63 6.85
N ASP A 57 1.25 -11.67 5.96
CA ASP A 57 2.19 -11.73 4.82
C ASP A 57 2.94 -10.40 4.71
N ILE A 58 3.93 -10.32 3.83
CA ILE A 58 4.57 -9.06 3.46
C ILE A 58 3.91 -8.56 2.18
N VAL A 59 3.42 -7.31 2.20
CA VAL A 59 2.88 -6.61 1.04
C VAL A 59 3.88 -5.54 0.60
N PHE A 60 4.03 -5.37 -0.70
CA PHE A 60 4.95 -4.42 -1.32
C PHE A 60 4.43 -3.93 -2.67
N LEU A 61 4.96 -2.80 -3.14
CA LEU A 61 4.69 -2.30 -4.50
C LEU A 61 5.65 -2.97 -5.49
N GLY A 62 5.10 -3.84 -6.30
CA GLY A 62 5.79 -4.47 -7.43
C GLY A 62 5.73 -3.64 -8.70
N PRO A 63 6.20 -4.17 -9.83
CA PRO A 63 6.22 -3.47 -11.11
C PRO A 63 4.82 -3.14 -11.65
N ASP A 64 3.81 -3.91 -11.29
CA ASP A 64 2.45 -3.88 -11.82
C ASP A 64 1.38 -3.57 -10.76
N GLY A 65 1.76 -3.28 -9.53
CA GLY A 65 0.84 -2.97 -8.44
C GLY A 65 1.22 -3.60 -7.11
N LEU A 66 0.29 -3.67 -6.17
CA LEU A 66 0.52 -4.28 -4.88
C LEU A 66 0.57 -5.80 -4.99
N ARG A 67 1.58 -6.39 -4.37
CA ARG A 67 1.83 -7.82 -4.33
C ARG A 67 2.04 -8.31 -2.92
N SER A 68 1.76 -9.58 -2.69
CA SER A 68 2.17 -10.28 -1.47
C SER A 68 3.29 -11.27 -1.75
N VAL A 69 4.20 -11.44 -0.80
CA VAL A 69 5.35 -12.34 -0.95
C VAL A 69 4.89 -13.79 -1.10
N ALA A 70 3.97 -14.26 -0.24
CA ALA A 70 3.51 -15.65 -0.26
C ALA A 70 2.75 -16.00 -1.55
N ALA A 71 1.97 -15.07 -2.11
CA ALA A 71 1.31 -15.30 -3.38
C ALA A 71 2.32 -15.36 -4.53
N THR A 72 3.28 -14.44 -4.54
CA THR A 72 4.33 -14.36 -5.56
C THR A 72 5.26 -15.60 -5.54
N GLU A 73 5.61 -16.11 -4.35
CA GLU A 73 6.45 -17.32 -4.20
C GLU A 73 5.73 -18.57 -4.69
N ARG A 74 4.43 -18.72 -4.43
CA ARG A 74 3.67 -19.95 -4.78
C ARG A 74 3.37 -20.11 -6.25
N ILE A 75 3.11 -19.02 -6.94
CA ILE A 75 2.44 -19.10 -8.25
C ILE A 75 3.45 -19.07 -9.39
N GLY A 76 4.60 -18.42 -9.21
CA GLY A 76 5.60 -18.25 -10.29
C GLY A 76 5.07 -17.45 -11.49
N ASP A 77 3.79 -17.10 -11.46
CA ASP A 77 3.07 -16.35 -12.49
C ASP A 77 2.88 -14.89 -12.03
N VAL A 78 3.28 -13.98 -12.90
CA VAL A 78 3.34 -12.56 -12.61
C VAL A 78 1.95 -11.99 -12.31
N GLU A 79 0.93 -12.39 -13.04
CA GLU A 79 -0.42 -11.82 -12.91
C GLU A 79 -1.16 -12.27 -11.63
N LEU A 80 -1.04 -13.54 -11.28
CA LEU A 80 -1.80 -14.11 -10.16
C LEU A 80 -1.32 -13.68 -8.77
N GLY A 81 -0.10 -13.14 -8.67
CA GLY A 81 0.45 -12.61 -7.40
C GLY A 81 0.05 -11.17 -7.09
N THR A 82 -0.60 -10.47 -8.02
CA THR A 82 -0.99 -9.07 -7.87
C THR A 82 -2.32 -8.96 -7.14
N ILE A 83 -2.30 -8.46 -5.90
CA ILE A 83 -3.50 -8.31 -5.07
C ILE A 83 -4.36 -7.11 -5.50
N SER A 84 -3.77 -6.15 -6.20
CA SER A 84 -4.43 -4.92 -6.65
C SER A 84 -5.13 -5.00 -8.00
N LEU A 85 -5.26 -6.18 -8.60
CA LEU A 85 -5.95 -6.37 -9.89
C LEU A 85 -7.30 -5.64 -10.01
N PRO A 86 -8.17 -5.59 -8.98
CA PRO A 86 -9.45 -4.89 -9.09
C PRO A 86 -9.34 -3.37 -9.31
N VAL A 87 -8.15 -2.80 -9.02
CA VAL A 87 -7.86 -1.36 -9.14
C VAL A 87 -6.59 -1.10 -9.94
N GLN A 88 -6.25 -2.00 -10.85
CA GLN A 88 -5.01 -2.00 -11.62
C GLN A 88 -4.77 -0.66 -12.34
N GLU A 89 -5.78 -0.09 -12.96
CA GLU A 89 -5.69 1.20 -13.65
C GLU A 89 -5.17 2.34 -12.76
N ARG A 90 -5.36 2.23 -11.44
CA ARG A 90 -4.86 3.24 -10.49
C ARG A 90 -3.37 3.14 -10.29
N PHE A 91 -2.83 1.93 -10.33
CA PHE A 91 -1.39 1.68 -10.22
C PHE A 91 -0.67 1.94 -11.54
N GLU A 92 -1.27 1.63 -12.68
CA GLU A 92 -0.75 1.98 -14.00
C GLU A 92 -0.68 3.49 -14.21
N GLY A 93 -1.57 4.26 -13.59
CA GLY A 93 -1.55 5.72 -13.60
C GLY A 93 -0.48 6.36 -12.70
N ILE A 94 0.26 5.57 -11.92
CA ILE A 94 1.39 6.05 -11.14
C ILE A 94 2.63 6.11 -12.03
N VAL A 95 2.84 7.26 -12.63
CA VAL A 95 4.02 7.52 -13.47
C VAL A 95 5.06 8.20 -12.62
N ASP A 96 6.15 7.48 -12.31
CA ASP A 96 7.35 7.97 -11.62
C ASP A 96 7.05 8.93 -10.43
N PRO A 97 6.31 8.49 -9.41
CA PRO A 97 6.13 9.31 -8.23
C PRO A 97 7.48 9.47 -7.51
N ASP A 98 7.79 10.69 -7.14
CA ASP A 98 9.02 11.01 -6.41
C ASP A 98 9.01 10.45 -4.98
N GLU A 99 7.83 10.24 -4.43
CA GLU A 99 7.65 9.91 -3.02
C GLU A 99 6.53 8.91 -2.81
N PHE A 100 6.86 7.89 -2.04
CA PHE A 100 5.92 6.92 -1.50
C PHE A 100 6.00 6.92 0.02
N ASP A 101 4.87 6.63 0.63
CA ASP A 101 4.81 6.26 2.03
C ASP A 101 3.69 5.24 2.23
N SER A 102 3.83 4.36 3.20
CA SER A 102 2.80 3.37 3.48
C SER A 102 2.66 3.09 4.97
N LEU A 103 1.45 2.70 5.35
CA LEU A 103 1.06 2.47 6.72
C LEU A 103 0.14 1.28 6.81
N VAL A 104 0.38 0.41 7.79
CA VAL A 104 -0.57 -0.63 8.20
C VAL A 104 -1.26 -0.19 9.49
N ILE A 105 -2.59 -0.27 9.52
CA ILE A 105 -3.40 -0.02 10.71
C ILE A 105 -3.98 -1.36 11.17
N PRO A 106 -3.41 -1.99 12.21
CA PRO A 106 -3.79 -3.36 12.62
C PRO A 106 -5.26 -3.48 12.99
N ASP A 107 -5.78 -2.55 13.80
CA ASP A 107 -7.17 -2.56 14.30
C ASP A 107 -8.22 -2.53 13.20
N LYS A 108 -7.86 -1.96 12.03
CA LYS A 108 -8.74 -1.86 10.87
C LYS A 108 -8.43 -2.87 9.80
N THR A 109 -7.36 -3.65 9.97
CA THR A 109 -6.85 -4.55 8.94
C THR A 109 -6.70 -3.82 7.60
N GLN A 110 -6.08 -2.63 7.65
CA GLN A 110 -5.88 -1.76 6.50
C GLN A 110 -4.39 -1.58 6.20
N TYR A 111 -4.06 -1.69 4.93
CA TYR A 111 -2.82 -1.20 4.36
C TYR A 111 -3.15 0.07 3.55
N ARG A 112 -2.46 1.16 3.81
CA ARG A 112 -2.61 2.42 3.10
C ARG A 112 -1.30 2.75 2.40
N ILE A 113 -1.37 3.11 1.13
CA ILE A 113 -0.24 3.60 0.35
C ILE A 113 -0.55 5.00 -0.17
N PHE A 114 0.40 5.90 -0.02
CA PHE A 114 0.35 7.27 -0.53
C PHE A 114 1.50 7.49 -1.50
N PHE A 115 1.24 8.25 -2.55
CA PHE A 115 2.23 8.56 -3.55
C PHE A 115 2.03 10.00 -4.07
N THR A 116 3.13 10.71 -4.26
CA THR A 116 3.11 12.12 -4.65
C THR A 116 4.29 12.44 -5.54
N ASN A 117 4.05 13.18 -6.61
CA ASN A 117 5.11 13.82 -7.38
C ASN A 117 5.50 15.16 -6.71
N ARG A 118 6.76 15.54 -6.75
CA ARG A 118 7.25 16.81 -6.16
C ARG A 118 6.52 18.03 -6.70
N SER A 119 6.14 18.00 -7.98
CA SER A 119 5.36 19.07 -8.61
C SER A 119 3.92 19.19 -8.11
N GLU A 120 3.41 18.15 -7.43
CA GLU A 120 2.04 18.07 -6.93
C GLU A 120 1.94 18.31 -5.41
N ARG A 121 3.07 18.49 -4.72
CA ARG A 121 3.10 18.92 -3.32
C ARG A 121 2.31 20.22 -3.18
N ASN A 122 1.44 20.35 -2.29
CA ASN A 122 0.52 21.50 -2.11
C ASN A 122 -0.66 21.58 -3.10
N GLN A 123 -0.91 20.57 -3.90
CA GLN A 123 -2.15 20.45 -4.64
C GLN A 123 -3.15 19.63 -3.80
N ALA A 124 -4.41 20.05 -3.77
CA ALA A 124 -5.48 19.40 -3.00
C ALA A 124 -5.87 17.99 -3.51
N GLN A 125 -5.04 17.38 -4.32
CA GLN A 125 -5.28 16.04 -4.87
C GLN A 125 -4.40 15.03 -4.19
N THR A 126 -4.99 14.29 -3.27
CA THR A 126 -4.34 13.12 -2.68
C THR A 126 -4.39 11.99 -3.67
N LYS A 127 -3.24 11.36 -3.83
CA LYS A 127 -3.14 10.06 -4.46
C LYS A 127 -2.81 9.05 -3.37
N GLY A 128 -3.82 8.35 -2.90
CA GLY A 128 -3.65 7.30 -1.90
C GLY A 128 -4.68 6.20 -2.10
N ILE A 129 -4.27 4.98 -1.82
CA ILE A 129 -5.10 3.78 -1.93
C ILE A 129 -5.11 3.09 -0.58
N ILE A 130 -6.31 2.73 -0.14
CA ILE A 130 -6.54 1.90 1.04
C ILE A 130 -6.88 0.51 0.56
N CYS A 131 -6.15 -0.48 1.05
CA CYS A 131 -6.43 -1.89 0.87
C CYS A 131 -6.90 -2.48 2.20
N VAL A 132 -8.03 -3.17 2.18
CA VAL A 132 -8.59 -3.87 3.35
C VAL A 132 -8.68 -5.35 3.03
N ARG A 133 -8.17 -6.20 3.92
CA ARG A 133 -8.40 -7.64 3.78
C ARG A 133 -9.74 -8.02 4.38
N LYS A 134 -10.53 -8.75 3.61
CA LYS A 134 -11.82 -9.29 4.04
C LYS A 134 -11.92 -10.78 3.70
N GLY A 135 -11.66 -11.62 4.68
CA GLY A 135 -11.49 -13.05 4.46
C GLY A 135 -10.30 -13.32 3.54
N ASP A 136 -10.54 -13.96 2.42
CA ASP A 136 -9.52 -14.29 1.40
C ASP A 136 -9.45 -13.26 0.26
N SER A 137 -10.25 -12.20 0.32
CA SER A 137 -10.28 -11.15 -0.70
C SER A 137 -9.70 -9.83 -0.19
N TYR A 138 -9.41 -8.93 -1.12
CA TYR A 138 -8.97 -7.57 -0.87
C TYR A 138 -9.98 -6.58 -1.44
N GLU A 139 -10.36 -5.59 -0.63
CA GLU A 139 -11.21 -4.48 -1.05
C GLU A 139 -10.38 -3.20 -1.09
N PHE A 140 -10.67 -2.33 -2.05
CA PHE A 140 -9.88 -1.12 -2.28
C PHE A 140 -10.76 0.12 -2.28
N SER A 141 -10.21 1.21 -1.78
CA SER A 141 -10.77 2.55 -1.87
C SER A 141 -9.67 3.59 -2.06
N GLU A 142 -10.04 4.76 -2.59
CA GLU A 142 -9.11 5.88 -2.76
C GLU A 142 -9.27 6.88 -1.61
N THR A 143 -8.16 7.52 -1.22
CA THR A 143 -8.16 8.67 -0.34
C THR A 143 -8.10 9.97 -1.14
N LYS A 144 -8.77 11.00 -0.65
CA LYS A 144 -8.73 12.36 -1.23
C LYS A 144 -8.65 13.39 -0.11
N GLY A 145 -7.99 14.50 -0.38
CA GLY A 145 -7.97 15.66 0.52
C GLY A 145 -6.82 15.67 1.53
N ILE A 146 -5.99 14.64 1.59
CA ILE A 146 -4.80 14.62 2.43
C ILE A 146 -3.55 14.36 1.58
N GLN A 147 -2.43 14.99 1.93
CA GLN A 147 -1.13 14.79 1.27
C GLN A 147 -0.07 14.43 2.29
N PRO A 148 0.00 13.17 2.70
CA PRO A 148 1.03 12.72 3.63
C PRO A 148 2.42 12.80 3.00
N SER A 149 3.37 13.38 3.72
CA SER A 149 4.80 13.24 3.45
C SER A 149 5.40 12.03 4.16
N SER A 150 4.78 11.67 5.28
CA SER A 150 5.10 10.48 6.07
C SER A 150 3.88 10.10 6.91
N THR A 151 3.72 8.81 7.19
CA THR A 151 2.61 8.31 7.99
C THR A 151 3.09 7.38 9.09
N ASP A 152 2.37 7.40 10.20
CA ASP A 152 2.59 6.47 11.31
C ASP A 152 1.32 6.37 12.16
N TYR A 153 1.29 5.45 13.10
CA TYR A 153 0.24 5.35 14.09
C TYR A 153 0.78 5.20 15.51
N LEU A 154 0.01 5.69 16.46
CA LEU A 154 0.27 5.57 17.88
C LEU A 154 -0.90 4.86 18.55
N ILE A 155 -0.60 3.87 19.38
CA ILE A 155 -1.59 3.25 20.26
C ILE A 155 -1.42 3.85 21.66
N SER A 156 -2.44 4.52 22.17
CA SER A 156 -2.47 5.06 23.52
C SER A 156 -3.80 4.75 24.18
N SER A 157 -3.74 4.17 25.38
CA SER A 157 -4.93 3.78 26.16
C SER A 157 -5.95 2.96 25.35
N GLY A 158 -5.48 2.03 24.51
CA GLY A 158 -6.32 1.17 23.68
C GLY A 158 -6.96 1.86 22.48
N THR A 159 -6.56 3.09 22.17
CA THR A 159 -7.04 3.82 21.00
C THR A 159 -5.90 4.00 20.01
N THR A 160 -6.16 3.67 18.74
CA THR A 160 -5.22 3.88 17.64
C THR A 160 -5.39 5.28 17.06
N TYR A 161 -4.32 6.03 17.05
CA TYR A 161 -4.23 7.37 16.49
C TYR A 161 -3.42 7.30 15.19
N VAL A 162 -4.06 7.52 14.07
CA VAL A 162 -3.39 7.56 12.77
C VAL A 162 -2.92 8.98 12.51
N LEU A 163 -1.62 9.13 12.26
CA LEU A 163 -0.96 10.42 12.10
C LEU A 163 -0.35 10.54 10.71
N HIS A 164 -0.19 11.76 10.23
CA HIS A 164 0.65 12.02 9.07
C HIS A 164 1.34 13.39 9.19
N GLY A 165 2.54 13.49 8.66
CA GLY A 165 3.22 14.75 8.42
C GLY A 165 2.75 15.36 7.10
N GLY A 166 2.43 16.64 7.11
CA GLY A 166 2.14 17.42 5.91
C GLY A 166 3.40 18.05 5.32
N TYR A 167 3.34 18.48 4.06
CA TYR A 167 4.41 19.25 3.42
C TYR A 167 4.48 20.72 3.91
N ASP A 168 3.52 21.13 4.70
CA ASP A 168 3.41 22.43 5.36
C ASP A 168 4.11 22.49 6.72
N GLY A 169 4.68 21.37 7.18
CA GLY A 169 5.42 21.26 8.43
C GLY A 169 4.56 20.92 9.65
N TYR A 170 3.29 20.60 9.47
CA TYR A 170 2.41 20.17 10.54
C TYR A 170 2.26 18.66 10.61
N VAL A 171 1.91 18.16 11.79
CA VAL A 171 1.48 16.77 12.01
C VAL A 171 -0.01 16.76 12.23
N TYR A 172 -0.70 15.99 11.41
CA TYR A 172 -2.16 15.86 11.42
C TYR A 172 -2.58 14.53 12.01
N ARG A 173 -3.69 14.55 12.74
CA ARG A 173 -4.38 13.33 13.16
C ARG A 173 -5.48 13.03 12.15
N GLN A 174 -5.37 11.88 11.48
CA GLN A 174 -6.39 11.43 10.54
C GLN A 174 -7.66 10.96 11.26
N GLU A 175 -8.79 11.01 10.53
CA GLU A 175 -10.07 10.45 10.97
C GLU A 175 -10.62 11.09 12.26
N GLN A 176 -10.40 12.38 12.41
CA GLN A 176 -10.95 13.20 13.49
C GLN A 176 -11.75 14.36 12.92
N GLY A 177 -12.90 14.67 13.59
CA GLY A 177 -13.76 15.76 13.14
C GLY A 177 -14.55 15.43 11.86
N ASN A 178 -15.09 16.47 11.24
CA ASN A 178 -15.96 16.40 10.07
C ASN A 178 -15.47 17.29 8.93
N ASP A 179 -14.22 17.73 8.99
CA ASP A 179 -13.60 18.60 8.00
C ASP A 179 -12.13 18.24 7.78
N PHE A 180 -11.53 18.85 6.75
CA PHE A 180 -10.11 18.80 6.49
C PHE A 180 -9.48 20.09 7.01
N ASP A 181 -9.10 20.13 8.29
CA ASP A 181 -8.52 21.30 8.95
C ASP A 181 -9.31 22.59 8.67
N GLY A 182 -10.61 22.54 8.94
CA GLY A 182 -11.56 23.64 8.70
C GLY A 182 -12.16 23.71 7.29
N SER A 183 -11.69 22.87 6.36
CA SER A 183 -12.25 22.81 5.01
C SER A 183 -13.33 21.73 4.90
N THR A 184 -14.46 22.07 4.29
CA THR A 184 -15.61 21.16 4.19
C THR A 184 -15.29 19.89 3.38
N ILE A 185 -15.62 18.73 3.95
CA ILE A 185 -15.60 17.46 3.23
C ILE A 185 -16.85 17.35 2.36
N VAL A 186 -16.69 17.29 1.04
CA VAL A 186 -17.80 17.11 0.10
C VAL A 186 -18.02 15.63 -0.18
N GLY A 187 -19.08 15.06 0.38
CA GLY A 187 -19.54 13.71 0.04
C GLY A 187 -20.32 13.72 -1.27
N ARG A 188 -19.99 12.77 -2.16
CA ARG A 188 -20.75 12.51 -3.39
C ARG A 188 -21.14 11.04 -3.43
N TYR A 189 -22.42 10.78 -3.64
CA TYR A 189 -22.92 9.44 -3.89
C TYR A 189 -23.52 9.38 -5.28
N ARG A 190 -23.12 8.41 -6.06
CA ARG A 190 -23.73 8.08 -7.36
C ARG A 190 -24.21 6.65 -7.31
N SER A 191 -25.53 6.46 -7.34
CA SER A 191 -26.12 5.13 -7.51
C SER A 191 -25.88 4.62 -8.95
N PRO A 192 -25.84 3.31 -9.16
CA PRO A 192 -25.99 2.79 -10.50
C PRO A 192 -27.36 3.21 -11.07
N ASP A 193 -27.45 3.26 -12.40
CA ASP A 193 -28.69 3.56 -13.08
C ASP A 193 -29.73 2.48 -12.72
N ILE A 194 -30.77 2.91 -12.00
CA ILE A 194 -31.90 2.03 -11.65
C ILE A 194 -32.94 2.19 -12.74
N VAL A 195 -33.15 1.16 -13.51
CA VAL A 195 -34.28 1.11 -14.44
C VAL A 195 -35.54 0.94 -13.61
N ALA A 196 -36.29 2.03 -13.42
CA ALA A 196 -37.56 2.02 -12.75
C ALA A 196 -38.64 1.53 -13.75
N GLY A 197 -38.97 0.26 -13.69
CA GLY A 197 -40.01 -0.34 -14.52
C GLY A 197 -39.48 -1.38 -15.49
N ASP A 198 -40.45 -2.12 -16.06
CA ASP A 198 -40.17 -3.12 -17.07
C ASP A 198 -39.65 -2.42 -18.35
N ALA A 199 -38.46 -2.78 -18.80
CA ALA A 199 -37.89 -2.29 -20.05
C ALA A 199 -38.70 -2.64 -21.30
N GLY A 200 -39.82 -3.31 -21.14
CA GLY A 200 -40.76 -3.74 -22.18
C GLY A 200 -41.94 -2.81 -22.42
N ILE A 201 -42.12 -1.73 -21.65
CA ILE A 201 -43.21 -0.79 -21.89
C ILE A 201 -42.76 0.23 -22.95
N ARG A 202 -43.37 0.11 -24.11
CA ARG A 202 -43.22 0.99 -25.27
C ARG A 202 -43.94 2.30 -25.05
#